data_6dc32d31cbb3f8b8daf5ba2696e27d5c
#
_entry.id   6dc32d31cbb3f8b8daf5ba2696e27d5c
#
_cell.length_a   1.000
_cell.length_b   1.000
_cell.length_c   1.000
_cell.angle_alpha   90.00
_cell.angle_beta   90.00
_cell.angle_gamma   90.00
#
_symmetry.space_group_name_H-M   'P 1'
#
loop_
_entity.id
_entity.type
_entity.pdbx_description
1 polymer ?
#
loop_
_entity_poly.entity_id
_entity_poly.type
_entity_poly.pdbx_seq_one_letter_code
_entity_poly.pdbx_strand_id
1 'polypeptide(L)' 'MQRLNGMTFRQLRALQAVSETGTITQAAEILNLTPPAVHTQLKTLEENIG' A
#
# COMPACT_ATOMS: atom_id res chain seq x y z
N MET A 1 0.22 -17.52 -12.42
CA MET A 1 0.06 -16.18 -12.43
C MET A 1 1.29 -15.48 -12.04
N GLN A 2 1.66 -14.45 -12.70
CA GLN A 2 2.84 -13.88 -12.42
C GLN A 2 2.81 -12.86 -11.42
N ARG A 3 3.92 -12.65 -10.80
CA ARG A 3 4.04 -11.64 -9.85
C ARG A 3 4.11 -10.33 -10.49
N LEU A 4 3.84 -9.30 -9.76
CA LEU A 4 3.88 -7.97 -10.27
C LEU A 4 5.23 -7.36 -9.97
N ASN A 5 6.27 -7.91 -10.51
CA ASN A 5 7.60 -7.34 -10.48
C ASN A 5 8.06 -6.94 -9.10
N GLY A 6 7.91 -7.84 -8.14
CA GLY A 6 8.31 -7.55 -6.78
C GLY A 6 7.25 -6.87 -5.96
N MET A 7 6.19 -6.43 -6.59
CA MET A 7 5.09 -5.85 -5.87
C MET A 7 4.35 -6.96 -5.14
N THR A 8 3.99 -6.75 -3.89
CA THR A 8 3.27 -7.74 -3.14
C THR A 8 1.80 -7.39 -3.06
N PHE A 9 1.01 -8.38 -2.68
CA PHE A 9 -0.40 -8.16 -2.47
C PHE A 9 -0.64 -7.08 -1.41
N ARG A 10 0.22 -7.03 -0.40
CA ARG A 10 0.09 -6.02 0.64
C ARG A 10 0.25 -4.62 0.10
N GLN A 11 1.17 -4.44 -0.83
CA GLN A 11 1.39 -3.11 -1.41
C GLN A 11 0.20 -2.69 -2.23
N LEU A 12 -0.39 -3.61 -2.98
CA LEU A 12 -1.58 -3.29 -3.74
C LEU A 12 -2.75 -2.97 -2.82
N ARG A 13 -2.88 -3.71 -1.72
CA ARG A 13 -3.93 -3.44 -0.77
C ARG A 13 -3.77 -2.07 -0.14
N ALA A 14 -2.52 -1.68 0.15
CA ALA A 14 -2.28 -0.36 0.72
C ALA A 14 -2.70 0.74 -0.26
N LEU A 15 -2.33 0.59 -1.52
CA LEU A 15 -2.70 1.56 -2.51
C LEU A 15 -4.22 1.65 -2.65
N GLN A 16 -4.89 0.51 -2.69
CA GLN A 16 -6.32 0.48 -2.82
C GLN A 16 -7.00 1.16 -1.62
N ALA A 17 -6.54 0.86 -0.42
CA ALA A 17 -7.14 1.44 0.77
C ALA A 17 -6.97 2.95 0.82
N VAL A 18 -5.79 3.45 0.44
CA VAL A 18 -5.57 4.89 0.41
C VAL A 18 -6.45 5.53 -0.66
N SER A 19 -6.57 4.87 -1.80
CA SER A 19 -7.40 5.38 -2.88
C SER A 19 -8.85 5.48 -2.47
N GLU A 20 -9.33 4.49 -1.72
CA GLU A 20 -10.73 4.47 -1.31
C GLU A 20 -11.04 5.43 -0.18
N THR A 21 -10.09 5.59 0.75
CA THR A 21 -10.35 6.43 1.91
C THR A 21 -9.87 7.85 1.74
N GLY A 22 -8.89 8.05 0.88
CA GLY A 22 -8.33 9.37 0.65
C GLY A 22 -7.20 9.76 1.58
N THR A 23 -6.93 9.00 2.62
CA THR A 23 -5.84 9.33 3.52
C THR A 23 -5.12 8.08 3.98
N ILE A 24 -3.84 8.24 4.29
CA ILE A 24 -3.05 7.13 4.79
C ILE A 24 -3.53 6.70 6.18
N THR A 25 -3.93 7.66 7.00
CA THR A 25 -4.39 7.34 8.34
C THR A 25 -5.61 6.42 8.31
N GLN A 26 -6.58 6.74 7.47
CA GLN A 26 -7.76 5.91 7.37
C GLN A 26 -7.46 4.56 6.74
N ALA A 27 -6.58 4.56 5.73
CA ALA A 27 -6.19 3.30 5.12
C ALA A 27 -5.52 2.38 6.14
N ALA A 28 -4.69 2.95 7.01
CA ALA A 28 -4.03 2.16 8.03
C ALA A 28 -5.04 1.51 8.96
N GLU A 29 -6.09 2.23 9.30
CA GLU A 29 -7.12 1.67 10.17
C GLU A 29 -7.81 0.48 9.51
N ILE A 30 -8.14 0.63 8.24
CA ILE A 30 -8.78 -0.46 7.52
C ILE A 30 -7.89 -1.68 7.42
N LEU A 31 -6.61 -1.44 7.21
CA LEU A 31 -5.66 -2.54 7.06
C LEU A 31 -5.11 -3.05 8.38
N ASN A 32 -5.51 -2.40 9.48
CA ASN A 32 -5.02 -2.76 10.81
C ASN A 32 -3.51 -2.60 10.89
N LEU A 33 -3.01 -1.51 10.33
CA LEU A 33 -1.60 -1.17 10.34
C LEU A 33 -1.43 0.23 10.91
N THR A 34 -0.18 0.62 11.10
CA THR A 34 0.11 2.00 11.50
C THR A 34 0.28 2.85 10.26
N PRO A 35 0.05 4.17 10.34
CA PRO A 35 0.28 5.04 9.19
C PRO A 35 1.69 4.94 8.61
N PRO A 36 2.76 4.89 9.42
CA PRO A 36 4.09 4.71 8.84
C PRO A 36 4.24 3.42 8.06
N ALA A 37 3.57 2.36 8.51
CA ALA A 37 3.65 1.08 7.79
C ALA A 37 3.01 1.19 6.42
N VAL A 38 1.87 1.87 6.33
CA VAL A 38 1.20 2.07 5.04
C VAL A 38 2.07 2.93 4.14
N HIS A 39 2.66 3.98 4.69
CA HIS A 39 3.52 4.86 3.91
C HIS A 39 4.70 4.08 3.34
N THR A 40 5.29 3.18 4.12
CA THR A 40 6.39 2.36 3.66
C THR A 40 5.95 1.45 2.53
N GLN A 41 4.76 0.85 2.64
CA GLN A 41 4.25 -0.01 1.59
C GLN A 41 4.09 0.77 0.28
N LEU A 42 3.55 1.97 0.35
CA LEU A 42 3.35 2.77 -0.84
C LEU A 42 4.66 3.21 -1.45
N LYS A 43 5.62 3.56 -0.61
CA LYS A 43 6.91 3.98 -1.11
C LYS A 43 7.62 2.84 -1.83
N THR A 44 7.54 1.64 -1.30
CA THR A 44 8.13 0.47 -1.93
C THR A 44 7.46 0.20 -3.26
N LEU A 45 6.15 0.37 -3.33
CA LEU A 45 5.42 0.19 -4.57
C LEU A 45 5.91 1.16 -5.64
N GLU A 46 6.08 2.43 -5.26
CA GLU A 46 6.59 3.41 -6.20
C GLU A 46 7.96 3.06 -6.72
N GLU A 47 8.81 2.56 -5.84
CA GLU A 47 10.16 2.20 -6.23
C GLU A 47 10.17 1.04 -7.21
N ASN A 48 9.24 0.12 -7.05
CA ASN A 48 9.17 -1.02 -7.93
C ASN A 48 8.62 -0.68 -9.30
N ILE A 49 7.79 0.32 -9.37
CA ILE A 49 7.20 0.72 -10.63
C ILE A 49 8.05 1.75 -11.35
N GLY A 50 8.57 2.62 -10.57
CA GLY A 50 9.19 3.77 -11.10
C GLY A 50 10.55 3.71 -11.51
#